data_f4c9ddee18cb005490e0c92b86ed9f5e
#
_entry.id   f4c9ddee18cb005490e0c92b86ed9f5e
#
_cell.length_a   1.000
_cell.length_b   1.000
_cell.length_c   1.000
_cell.angle_alpha   90.00
_cell.angle_beta   90.00
_cell.angle_gamma   90.00
#
_symmetry.space_group_name_H-M   'P 1'
#
loop_
_entity.id
_entity.type
_entity.pdbx_description
1 polymer ?
#
loop_
_entity_poly.entity_id
_entity_poly.type
_entity_poly.pdbx_seq_one_letter_code
_entity_poly.pdbx_strand_id
1 'polypeptide(L)'
;MRKSLFLLVGAFCLALAAKATPKYIFLFIGDGMGMGHVMATETYNRLVLNNDENILMMQFPVASMAMTYSANSPVTDSAAAGTALATGHKTKNSMIGMTPDSVAVNSIATELKAQGYGVGLVTAVAYDDATPAAFYAHQTNRGMYEEINADGAKCGFNFLGGAGTHVAEKSKEKAEQIFDNYRANGFTVVNGLDELNKANAGEKVLFTSNTAVTPNEIGYTIDSISGALTLQQLTTACLDHLKKVSPDKFFMMVEGGNIDHAAHGNDGGAVVKEVHNFNKCIRVAYDFYLQHPEETLIIITADHDTGGMTVGVSNGPKNITLKEMDCQKISKEQFNDFCSRNGDFTWEQMKEAMSEKLGFWTRIGINQEEEARMKESFDHMKAHDDRTQKTLYKEYWSFTAIVFDILNHKYGIGFTTTSHTGNPVPVFAIGEGSEQFKDLNNNIEIPQKIRKLTNLD
;
A
#
# COMPACT_ATOMS: atom_id res chain seq x y z
N MET A 1 -20.82 65.51 -45.72
CA MET A 1 -20.72 64.91 -44.39
C MET A 1 -20.67 63.40 -44.55
N ARG A 2 -19.43 62.84 -44.52
CA ARG A 2 -19.21 61.37 -44.63
C ARG A 2 -18.91 60.85 -43.19
N LYS A 3 -19.78 59.99 -42.69
CA LYS A 3 -19.60 59.29 -41.42
C LYS A 3 -18.75 58.03 -41.67
N SER A 4 -17.52 58.01 -41.21
CA SER A 4 -16.65 56.82 -41.21
C SER A 4 -17.01 55.94 -40.02
N LEU A 5 -17.48 54.76 -40.30
CA LEU A 5 -17.79 53.71 -39.31
C LEU A 5 -16.50 52.90 -39.09
N PHE A 6 -15.86 53.05 -37.96
CA PHE A 6 -14.75 52.18 -37.54
C PHE A 6 -15.31 50.85 -37.00
N LEU A 7 -15.14 49.78 -37.74
CA LEU A 7 -15.33 48.42 -37.24
C LEU A 7 -14.10 48.00 -36.41
N LEU A 8 -14.25 47.94 -35.09
CA LEU A 8 -13.28 47.27 -34.22
C LEU A 8 -13.50 45.76 -34.29
N VAL A 9 -12.67 45.04 -35.05
CA VAL A 9 -12.61 43.57 -35.02
C VAL A 9 -11.73 43.18 -33.79
N GLY A 10 -12.38 42.85 -32.69
CA GLY A 10 -11.71 42.25 -31.52
C GLY A 10 -11.34 40.83 -31.87
N ALA A 11 -10.07 40.56 -32.17
CA ALA A 11 -9.55 39.20 -32.25
C ALA A 11 -9.48 38.61 -30.85
N PHE A 12 -10.45 37.77 -30.52
CA PHE A 12 -10.41 36.95 -29.32
C PHE A 12 -9.44 35.80 -29.64
N CYS A 13 -8.16 35.98 -29.32
CA CYS A 13 -7.18 34.88 -29.30
C CYS A 13 -7.58 33.95 -28.13
N LEU A 14 -8.37 32.91 -28.42
CA LEU A 14 -8.41 31.72 -27.59
C LEU A 14 -7.02 31.08 -27.67
N ALA A 15 -6.14 31.46 -26.76
CA ALA A 15 -4.97 30.64 -26.47
C ALA A 15 -5.50 29.31 -25.96
N LEU A 16 -5.56 28.29 -26.81
CA LEU A 16 -5.57 26.90 -26.35
C LEU A 16 -4.26 26.76 -25.56
N ALA A 17 -4.35 26.87 -24.24
CA ALA A 17 -3.24 26.48 -23.38
C ALA A 17 -2.95 25.01 -23.71
N ALA A 18 -1.85 24.74 -24.37
CA ALA A 18 -1.36 23.38 -24.53
C ALA A 18 -1.26 22.83 -23.11
N LYS A 19 -2.00 21.76 -22.81
CA LYS A 19 -1.89 21.10 -21.51
C LYS A 19 -0.44 20.73 -21.32
N ALA A 20 0.13 21.14 -20.18
CA ALA A 20 1.50 20.79 -19.86
C ALA A 20 1.57 19.26 -19.60
N THR A 21 2.64 18.64 -20.03
CA THR A 21 2.92 17.24 -19.71
C THR A 21 3.44 17.19 -18.28
N PRO A 22 2.86 16.36 -17.37
CA PRO A 22 3.38 16.26 -16.02
C PRO A 22 4.81 15.76 -16.03
N LYS A 23 5.71 16.51 -15.40
CA LYS A 23 7.13 16.14 -15.25
C LYS A 23 7.33 15.19 -14.08
N TYR A 24 6.55 15.36 -13.02
CA TYR A 24 6.66 14.60 -11.79
C TYR A 24 5.36 13.84 -11.56
N ILE A 25 5.44 12.51 -11.60
CA ILE A 25 4.27 11.66 -11.50
C ILE A 25 4.45 10.75 -10.29
N PHE A 26 3.51 10.84 -9.35
CA PHE A 26 3.42 9.96 -8.20
C PHE A 26 2.20 9.05 -8.34
N LEU A 27 2.41 7.75 -8.22
CA LEU A 27 1.35 6.74 -8.16
C LEU A 27 1.42 6.04 -6.81
N PHE A 28 0.40 6.25 -5.98
CA PHE A 28 0.24 5.61 -4.69
C PHE A 28 -0.74 4.45 -4.81
N ILE A 29 -0.31 3.25 -4.39
CA ILE A 29 -1.13 2.03 -4.38
C ILE A 29 -1.22 1.54 -2.94
N GLY A 30 -2.39 1.70 -2.31
CA GLY A 30 -2.68 1.05 -1.02
C GLY A 30 -3.14 -0.37 -1.31
N ASP A 31 -2.26 -1.35 -1.13
CA ASP A 31 -2.62 -2.75 -1.37
C ASP A 31 -3.78 -3.16 -0.45
N GLY A 32 -4.83 -3.71 -1.04
CA GLY A 32 -6.04 -4.10 -0.32
C GLY A 32 -6.92 -2.95 0.20
N MET A 33 -6.58 -1.69 -0.10
CA MET A 33 -7.22 -0.49 0.47
C MET A 33 -8.57 -0.18 -0.18
N GLY A 34 -9.63 -0.85 0.22
CA GLY A 34 -11.00 -0.50 -0.16
C GLY A 34 -11.50 0.79 0.52
N MET A 35 -12.67 1.29 0.09
CA MET A 35 -13.27 2.50 0.65
C MET A 35 -13.57 2.35 2.16
N GLY A 36 -13.88 1.16 2.64
CA GLY A 36 -14.10 0.90 4.08
C GLY A 36 -12.87 1.22 4.93
N HIS A 37 -11.67 0.91 4.43
CA HIS A 37 -10.38 1.21 5.07
C HIS A 37 -10.15 2.72 5.15
N VAL A 38 -10.39 3.44 4.05
CA VAL A 38 -10.30 4.91 3.99
C VAL A 38 -11.27 5.55 4.98
N MET A 39 -12.53 5.10 5.01
CA MET A 39 -13.56 5.67 5.89
C MET A 39 -13.33 5.37 7.37
N ALA A 40 -12.80 4.20 7.71
CA ALA A 40 -12.40 3.90 9.09
C ALA A 40 -11.24 4.80 9.54
N THR A 41 -10.27 5.03 8.67
CA THR A 41 -9.13 5.92 8.94
C THR A 41 -9.58 7.38 9.05
N GLU A 42 -10.50 7.84 8.21
CA GLU A 42 -11.08 9.17 8.31
C GLU A 42 -11.86 9.34 9.63
N THR A 43 -12.64 8.35 10.03
CA THR A 43 -13.35 8.36 11.31
C THR A 43 -12.37 8.45 12.49
N TYR A 44 -11.28 7.67 12.44
CA TYR A 44 -10.21 7.71 13.43
C TYR A 44 -9.53 9.09 13.46
N ASN A 45 -9.19 9.66 12.31
CA ASN A 45 -8.58 10.99 12.16
C ASN A 45 -9.43 12.07 12.84
N ARG A 46 -10.73 12.08 12.57
CA ARG A 46 -11.63 13.09 13.09
C ARG A 46 -11.97 12.90 14.57
N LEU A 47 -12.31 11.68 14.99
CA LEU A 47 -12.92 11.42 16.29
C LEU A 47 -11.91 10.99 17.36
N VAL A 48 -10.74 10.49 16.98
CA VAL A 48 -9.68 10.06 17.90
C VAL A 48 -8.53 11.06 17.92
N LEU A 49 -8.02 11.44 16.74
CA LEU A 49 -6.95 12.43 16.64
C LEU A 49 -7.46 13.88 16.75
N ASN A 50 -8.78 14.08 16.80
CA ASN A 50 -9.43 15.39 16.87
C ASN A 50 -8.96 16.37 15.78
N ASN A 51 -8.79 15.84 14.56
CA ASN A 51 -8.43 16.66 13.41
C ASN A 51 -9.70 17.10 12.68
N ASP A 52 -9.88 18.41 12.53
CA ASP A 52 -11.05 18.98 11.84
C ASP A 52 -10.96 18.84 10.32
N GLU A 53 -9.75 18.65 9.77
CA GLU A 53 -9.54 18.40 8.35
C GLU A 53 -9.63 16.91 8.04
N ASN A 54 -10.16 16.57 6.88
CA ASN A 54 -10.14 15.19 6.38
C ASN A 54 -8.69 14.71 6.17
N ILE A 55 -8.46 13.40 6.18
CA ILE A 55 -7.16 12.85 5.75
C ILE A 55 -6.82 13.37 4.35
N LEU A 56 -5.54 13.59 4.09
CA LEU A 56 -5.07 14.33 2.91
C LEU A 56 -5.60 13.78 1.59
N MET A 57 -5.62 12.45 1.42
CA MET A 57 -6.12 11.85 0.18
C MET A 57 -7.58 12.21 -0.14
N MET A 58 -8.41 12.40 0.88
CA MET A 58 -9.81 12.80 0.71
C MET A 58 -10.00 14.30 0.45
N GLN A 59 -8.95 15.11 0.56
CA GLN A 59 -8.97 16.53 0.22
C GLN A 59 -8.65 16.77 -1.27
N PHE A 60 -8.27 15.76 -2.02
CA PHE A 60 -7.93 15.91 -3.42
C PHE A 60 -9.18 16.21 -4.27
N PRO A 61 -9.05 17.10 -5.30
CA PRO A 61 -10.20 17.60 -6.06
C PRO A 61 -10.85 16.55 -6.97
N VAL A 62 -10.15 15.46 -7.24
CA VAL A 62 -10.66 14.33 -8.02
C VAL A 62 -10.89 13.15 -7.09
N ALA A 63 -12.10 12.63 -7.11
CA ALA A 63 -12.49 11.40 -6.44
C ALA A 63 -13.35 10.58 -7.40
N SER A 64 -12.93 9.35 -7.68
CA SER A 64 -13.64 8.38 -8.53
C SER A 64 -13.41 6.97 -8.00
N MET A 65 -13.88 5.97 -8.72
CA MET A 65 -13.72 4.56 -8.35
C MET A 65 -13.32 3.71 -9.55
N ALA A 66 -12.59 2.63 -9.31
CA ALA A 66 -12.15 1.70 -10.34
C ALA A 66 -12.53 0.25 -10.00
N MET A 67 -13.02 -0.49 -10.99
CA MET A 67 -13.20 -1.93 -10.90
C MET A 67 -11.86 -2.64 -11.10
N THR A 68 -11.63 -3.70 -10.33
CA THR A 68 -10.31 -4.36 -10.21
C THR A 68 -10.29 -5.79 -10.73
N TYR A 69 -11.40 -6.37 -11.17
CA TYR A 69 -11.47 -7.75 -11.65
C TYR A 69 -10.30 -8.14 -12.58
N SER A 70 -9.86 -9.40 -12.52
CA SER A 70 -8.84 -9.94 -13.41
C SER A 70 -9.44 -10.58 -14.66
N ALA A 71 -8.60 -11.02 -15.60
CA ALA A 71 -9.09 -11.65 -16.85
C ALA A 71 -9.81 -12.99 -16.62
N ASN A 72 -9.60 -13.64 -15.47
CA ASN A 72 -10.17 -14.95 -15.17
C ASN A 72 -10.97 -15.03 -13.86
N SER A 73 -11.15 -13.90 -13.17
CA SER A 73 -11.86 -13.89 -11.89
C SER A 73 -12.51 -12.54 -11.60
N PRO A 74 -13.74 -12.50 -11.03
CA PRO A 74 -14.34 -11.25 -10.53
C PRO A 74 -13.56 -10.69 -9.32
N VAL A 75 -12.78 -11.51 -8.63
CA VAL A 75 -11.88 -11.12 -7.54
C VAL A 75 -10.45 -11.30 -8.00
N THR A 76 -9.72 -10.18 -8.07
CA THR A 76 -8.33 -10.17 -8.50
C THR A 76 -7.38 -10.54 -7.37
N ASP A 77 -6.13 -10.91 -7.71
CA ASP A 77 -4.99 -10.85 -6.80
C ASP A 77 -4.10 -9.63 -7.14
N SER A 78 -3.12 -9.34 -6.28
CA SER A 78 -2.20 -8.20 -6.46
C SER A 78 -1.36 -8.32 -7.75
N ALA A 79 -1.03 -9.55 -8.20
CA ALA A 79 -0.27 -9.73 -9.43
C ALA A 79 -1.04 -9.24 -10.67
N ALA A 80 -2.30 -9.68 -10.82
CA ALA A 80 -3.15 -9.26 -11.93
C ALA A 80 -3.58 -7.80 -11.82
N ALA A 81 -3.88 -7.32 -10.60
CA ALA A 81 -4.25 -5.93 -10.39
C ALA A 81 -3.06 -4.97 -10.55
N GLY A 82 -1.90 -5.32 -10.00
CA GLY A 82 -0.65 -4.58 -10.23
C GLY A 82 -0.28 -4.53 -11.71
N THR A 83 -0.43 -5.66 -12.44
CA THR A 83 -0.25 -5.67 -13.91
C THR A 83 -1.22 -4.73 -14.61
N ALA A 84 -2.49 -4.69 -14.19
CA ALA A 84 -3.47 -3.77 -14.77
C ALA A 84 -3.09 -2.30 -14.52
N LEU A 85 -2.66 -1.96 -13.31
CA LEU A 85 -2.20 -0.62 -12.91
C LEU A 85 -0.87 -0.22 -13.56
N ALA A 86 0.01 -1.19 -13.80
CA ALA A 86 1.31 -0.92 -14.43
C ALA A 86 1.22 -0.83 -15.96
N THR A 87 0.40 -1.67 -16.60
CA THR A 87 0.46 -1.87 -18.05
C THR A 87 -0.79 -1.41 -18.82
N GLY A 88 -1.94 -1.24 -18.13
CA GLY A 88 -3.23 -1.00 -18.77
C GLY A 88 -3.86 -2.24 -19.42
N HIS A 89 -3.39 -3.44 -19.07
CA HIS A 89 -3.91 -4.70 -19.58
C HIS A 89 -4.39 -5.59 -18.43
N LYS A 90 -5.57 -6.21 -18.60
CA LYS A 90 -6.01 -7.27 -17.68
C LYS A 90 -5.21 -8.55 -17.96
N THR A 91 -4.87 -9.25 -16.87
CA THR A 91 -4.24 -10.57 -16.94
C THR A 91 -4.91 -11.57 -15.98
N LYS A 92 -4.48 -12.83 -15.99
CA LYS A 92 -4.96 -13.84 -15.05
C LYS A 92 -4.34 -13.62 -13.67
N ASN A 93 -5.06 -14.02 -12.63
CA ASN A 93 -4.49 -14.05 -11.28
C ASN A 93 -3.15 -14.79 -11.26
N SER A 94 -2.23 -14.32 -10.45
CA SER A 94 -0.83 -14.74 -10.31
C SER A 94 0.12 -14.32 -11.43
N MET A 95 -0.33 -13.80 -12.56
CA MET A 95 0.54 -13.36 -13.67
C MET A 95 1.01 -11.92 -13.47
N ILE A 96 2.28 -11.67 -13.80
CA ILE A 96 2.95 -10.38 -13.64
C ILE A 96 3.43 -9.85 -14.99
N GLY A 97 3.06 -8.62 -15.37
CA GLY A 97 3.58 -7.90 -16.55
C GLY A 97 3.31 -8.59 -17.88
N MET A 98 2.30 -9.46 -17.96
CA MET A 98 1.96 -10.24 -19.15
C MET A 98 0.48 -10.18 -19.47
N THR A 99 0.12 -10.39 -20.74
CA THR A 99 -1.27 -10.64 -21.16
C THR A 99 -1.74 -12.03 -20.71
N PRO A 100 -3.06 -12.32 -20.75
CA PRO A 100 -3.59 -13.66 -20.43
C PRO A 100 -2.98 -14.80 -21.28
N ASP A 101 -2.43 -14.48 -22.44
CA ASP A 101 -1.76 -15.42 -23.37
C ASP A 101 -0.24 -15.50 -23.15
N SER A 102 0.24 -15.01 -22.02
CA SER A 102 1.66 -15.02 -21.61
C SER A 102 2.57 -14.21 -22.54
N VAL A 103 2.08 -13.13 -23.11
CA VAL A 103 2.89 -12.16 -23.86
C VAL A 103 3.29 -11.03 -22.93
N ALA A 104 4.58 -10.73 -22.82
CA ALA A 104 5.12 -9.63 -22.03
C ALA A 104 4.59 -8.28 -22.53
N VAL A 105 4.22 -7.39 -21.61
CA VAL A 105 3.74 -6.03 -21.90
C VAL A 105 4.50 -5.00 -21.08
N ASN A 106 4.90 -3.90 -21.71
CA ASN A 106 5.63 -2.85 -21.01
C ASN A 106 4.75 -2.15 -19.98
N SER A 107 5.33 -1.86 -18.85
CA SER A 107 4.70 -1.02 -17.85
C SER A 107 4.87 0.47 -18.19
N ILE A 108 4.00 1.30 -17.65
CA ILE A 108 4.13 2.76 -17.72
C ILE A 108 5.49 3.23 -17.15
N ALA A 109 6.01 2.56 -16.12
CA ALA A 109 7.33 2.86 -15.55
C ALA A 109 8.47 2.62 -16.56
N THR A 110 8.42 1.48 -17.28
CA THR A 110 9.40 1.15 -18.32
C THR A 110 9.31 2.12 -19.51
N GLU A 111 8.09 2.47 -19.92
CA GLU A 111 7.87 3.41 -21.04
C GLU A 111 8.34 4.84 -20.67
N LEU A 112 8.02 5.32 -19.48
CA LEU A 112 8.51 6.62 -18.98
C LEU A 112 10.04 6.63 -18.82
N LYS A 113 10.63 5.51 -18.36
CA LYS A 113 12.09 5.37 -18.30
C LYS A 113 12.72 5.52 -19.68
N ALA A 114 12.14 4.90 -20.71
CA ALA A 114 12.60 5.04 -22.09
C ALA A 114 12.49 6.47 -22.62
N GLN A 115 11.54 7.27 -22.10
CA GLN A 115 11.44 8.70 -22.38
C GLN A 115 12.36 9.58 -21.51
N GLY A 116 13.23 8.99 -20.68
CA GLY A 116 14.20 9.70 -19.87
C GLY A 116 13.67 10.22 -18.53
N TYR A 117 12.53 9.68 -18.03
CA TYR A 117 12.14 9.91 -16.65
C TYR A 117 13.04 9.12 -15.69
N GLY A 118 13.36 9.69 -14.54
CA GLY A 118 13.80 8.91 -13.41
C GLY A 118 12.66 7.99 -12.94
N VAL A 119 12.98 6.77 -12.50
CA VAL A 119 11.95 5.84 -12.00
C VAL A 119 12.36 5.30 -10.64
N GLY A 120 11.45 5.42 -9.67
CA GLY A 120 11.60 4.85 -8.33
C GLY A 120 10.36 4.09 -7.91
N LEU A 121 10.56 2.91 -7.32
CA LEU A 121 9.50 2.09 -6.74
C LEU A 121 9.87 1.80 -5.29
N VAL A 122 8.94 2.05 -4.37
CA VAL A 122 9.09 1.72 -2.95
C VAL A 122 7.84 1.06 -2.39
N THR A 123 8.05 0.15 -1.45
CA THR A 123 6.98 -0.63 -0.83
C THR A 123 7.25 -0.88 0.65
N ALA A 124 6.18 -1.12 1.43
CA ALA A 124 6.28 -1.58 2.82
C ALA A 124 6.59 -3.08 2.95
N VAL A 125 6.48 -3.83 1.85
CA VAL A 125 6.73 -5.27 1.78
C VAL A 125 8.03 -5.56 1.03
N ALA A 126 8.23 -6.79 0.57
CA ALA A 126 9.40 -7.13 -0.25
C ALA A 126 9.35 -6.41 -1.61
N TYR A 127 10.51 -5.91 -2.09
CA TYR A 127 10.54 -5.18 -3.37
C TYR A 127 10.23 -6.09 -4.58
N ASP A 128 10.31 -7.41 -4.39
CA ASP A 128 9.96 -8.44 -5.38
C ASP A 128 8.57 -9.04 -5.18
N ASP A 129 7.73 -8.42 -4.33
CA ASP A 129 6.31 -8.78 -4.24
C ASP A 129 5.56 -8.37 -5.52
N ALA A 130 4.36 -8.89 -5.67
CA ALA A 130 3.58 -8.86 -6.90
C ALA A 130 3.32 -7.44 -7.43
N THR A 131 2.93 -6.50 -6.58
CA THR A 131 2.58 -5.14 -7.00
C THR A 131 3.79 -4.36 -7.53
N PRO A 132 4.93 -4.24 -6.81
CA PRO A 132 6.11 -3.59 -7.37
C PRO A 132 6.68 -4.37 -8.56
N ALA A 133 6.68 -5.72 -8.51
CA ALA A 133 7.17 -6.56 -9.60
C ALA A 133 6.42 -6.33 -10.92
N ALA A 134 5.13 -6.04 -10.89
CA ALA A 134 4.32 -5.76 -12.09
C ALA A 134 4.83 -4.56 -12.91
N PHE A 135 5.62 -3.67 -12.31
CA PHE A 135 6.20 -2.52 -13.00
C PHE A 135 7.51 -2.83 -13.72
N TYR A 136 8.17 -3.98 -13.46
CA TYR A 136 9.48 -4.29 -14.05
C TYR A 136 9.66 -5.74 -14.52
N ALA A 137 8.81 -6.69 -14.09
CA ALA A 137 8.97 -8.11 -14.35
C ALA A 137 7.87 -8.65 -15.28
N HIS A 138 8.19 -9.80 -15.94
CA HIS A 138 7.28 -10.48 -16.87
C HIS A 138 7.27 -11.99 -16.59
N GLN A 139 6.45 -12.40 -15.60
CA GLN A 139 6.41 -13.77 -15.14
C GLN A 139 5.01 -14.36 -15.13
N THR A 140 4.88 -15.65 -15.44
CA THR A 140 3.59 -16.34 -15.45
C THR A 140 3.04 -16.62 -14.05
N ASN A 141 3.88 -16.48 -13.01
CA ASN A 141 3.48 -16.69 -11.63
C ASN A 141 4.26 -15.77 -10.69
N ARG A 142 3.57 -15.08 -9.77
CA ARG A 142 4.14 -14.17 -8.77
C ARG A 142 5.11 -14.84 -7.78
N GLY A 143 5.07 -16.17 -7.67
CA GLY A 143 6.00 -16.94 -6.85
C GLY A 143 7.35 -17.23 -7.51
N MET A 144 7.58 -16.80 -8.74
CA MET A 144 8.86 -16.95 -9.47
C MET A 144 9.83 -15.83 -9.05
N TYR A 145 10.17 -15.80 -7.76
CA TYR A 145 10.91 -14.67 -7.18
C TYR A 145 12.35 -14.55 -7.72
N GLU A 146 13.01 -15.67 -8.06
CA GLU A 146 14.37 -15.63 -8.64
C GLU A 146 14.35 -14.98 -10.03
N GLU A 147 13.36 -15.33 -10.87
CA GLU A 147 13.15 -14.75 -12.20
C GLU A 147 12.69 -13.28 -12.13
N ILE A 148 11.78 -12.95 -11.19
CA ILE A 148 11.36 -11.57 -10.92
C ILE A 148 12.57 -10.69 -10.57
N ASN A 149 13.46 -11.19 -9.71
CA ASN A 149 14.70 -10.49 -9.36
C ASN A 149 15.67 -10.36 -10.54
N ALA A 150 15.72 -11.40 -11.42
CA ALA A 150 16.54 -11.32 -12.63
C ALA A 150 16.03 -10.26 -13.62
N ASP A 151 14.71 -10.07 -13.72
CA ASP A 151 14.10 -8.98 -14.48
C ASP A 151 14.37 -7.62 -13.80
N GLY A 152 14.21 -7.52 -12.49
CA GLY A 152 14.46 -6.32 -11.70
C GLY A 152 15.90 -5.81 -11.83
N ALA A 153 16.89 -6.71 -11.82
CA ALA A 153 18.29 -6.32 -12.01
C ALA A 153 18.55 -5.67 -13.38
N LYS A 154 17.72 -5.93 -14.39
CA LYS A 154 17.82 -5.39 -15.75
C LYS A 154 16.88 -4.23 -16.05
N CYS A 155 15.95 -3.88 -15.16
CA CYS A 155 14.91 -2.89 -15.43
C CYS A 155 15.45 -1.45 -15.68
N GLY A 156 16.65 -1.16 -15.18
CA GLY A 156 17.29 0.15 -15.34
C GLY A 156 16.67 1.28 -14.52
N PHE A 157 15.79 0.98 -13.56
CA PHE A 157 15.17 1.98 -12.68
C PHE A 157 16.20 2.61 -11.74
N ASN A 158 15.91 3.80 -11.24
CA ASN A 158 16.82 4.55 -10.40
C ASN A 158 16.75 4.15 -8.93
N PHE A 159 15.58 3.67 -8.48
CA PHE A 159 15.40 3.23 -7.10
C PHE A 159 14.41 2.07 -7.04
N LEU A 160 14.82 0.98 -6.43
CA LEU A 160 13.94 -0.11 -6.00
C LEU A 160 14.15 -0.28 -4.50
N GLY A 161 13.07 -0.26 -3.71
CA GLY A 161 13.21 -0.35 -2.27
C GLY A 161 12.01 -0.99 -1.57
N GLY A 162 12.32 -1.77 -0.53
CA GLY A 162 11.34 -2.44 0.32
C GLY A 162 11.98 -3.05 1.55
N ALA A 163 11.27 -3.97 2.20
CA ALA A 163 11.77 -4.71 3.34
C ALA A 163 12.99 -5.55 3.00
N GLY A 164 12.91 -6.28 1.90
CA GLY A 164 13.95 -7.19 1.40
C GLY A 164 13.44 -7.94 0.18
N THR A 165 13.83 -9.21 0.04
CA THR A 165 13.38 -10.13 -1.00
C THR A 165 12.76 -11.38 -0.39
N HIS A 166 11.68 -11.88 -0.97
CA HIS A 166 11.07 -13.16 -0.58
C HIS A 166 12.03 -14.34 -0.61
N VAL A 167 13.08 -14.25 -1.44
CA VAL A 167 14.11 -15.31 -1.51
C VAL A 167 14.92 -15.38 -0.21
N ALA A 168 15.13 -14.25 0.48
CA ALA A 168 15.91 -14.20 1.72
C ALA A 168 15.27 -14.96 2.88
N GLU A 169 13.94 -15.11 2.88
CA GLU A 169 13.21 -15.90 3.87
C GLU A 169 13.59 -17.38 3.80
N LYS A 170 13.84 -17.90 2.58
CA LYS A 170 14.15 -19.31 2.33
C LYS A 170 15.65 -19.57 2.29
N SER A 171 16.44 -18.65 1.76
CA SER A 171 17.88 -18.82 1.57
C SER A 171 18.60 -17.47 1.53
N LYS A 172 19.38 -17.18 2.57
CA LYS A 172 20.26 -16.01 2.60
C LYS A 172 21.35 -16.06 1.51
N GLU A 173 21.86 -17.25 1.18
CA GLU A 173 22.86 -17.43 0.14
C GLU A 173 22.32 -17.04 -1.23
N LYS A 174 21.10 -17.51 -1.58
CA LYS A 174 20.46 -17.11 -2.85
C LYS A 174 20.13 -15.62 -2.89
N ALA A 175 19.72 -15.05 -1.76
CA ALA A 175 19.49 -13.59 -1.68
C ALA A 175 20.78 -12.80 -1.97
N GLU A 176 21.94 -13.25 -1.47
CA GLU A 176 23.21 -12.59 -1.78
C GLU A 176 23.60 -12.75 -3.27
N GLN A 177 23.34 -13.89 -3.87
CA GLN A 177 23.52 -14.07 -5.33
C GLN A 177 22.62 -13.10 -6.14
N ILE A 178 21.39 -12.86 -5.67
CA ILE A 178 20.51 -11.87 -6.27
C ILE A 178 21.12 -10.47 -6.13
N PHE A 179 21.60 -10.09 -4.96
CA PHE A 179 22.24 -8.78 -4.73
C PHE A 179 23.49 -8.61 -5.60
N ASP A 180 24.30 -9.67 -5.80
CA ASP A 180 25.43 -9.64 -6.72
C ASP A 180 25.01 -9.43 -8.16
N ASN A 181 23.87 -10.01 -8.59
CA ASN A 181 23.31 -9.76 -9.90
C ASN A 181 22.89 -8.29 -10.08
N TYR A 182 22.25 -7.68 -9.07
CA TYR A 182 21.94 -6.25 -9.10
C TYR A 182 23.22 -5.39 -9.18
N ARG A 183 24.25 -5.70 -8.36
CA ARG A 183 25.56 -5.01 -8.43
C ARG A 183 26.19 -5.11 -9.81
N ALA A 184 26.18 -6.28 -10.41
CA ALA A 184 26.70 -6.54 -11.77
C ALA A 184 25.95 -5.73 -12.84
N ASN A 185 24.69 -5.38 -12.60
CA ASN A 185 23.88 -4.51 -13.47
C ASN A 185 23.93 -3.02 -13.07
N GLY A 186 24.88 -2.64 -12.20
CA GLY A 186 25.19 -1.26 -11.85
C GLY A 186 24.30 -0.65 -10.76
N PHE A 187 23.62 -1.47 -9.97
CA PHE A 187 22.94 -0.99 -8.77
C PHE A 187 23.91 -0.89 -7.59
N THR A 188 23.77 0.18 -6.81
CA THR A 188 24.30 0.24 -5.45
C THR A 188 23.31 -0.46 -4.53
N VAL A 189 23.69 -1.61 -3.98
CA VAL A 189 22.85 -2.34 -3.02
C VAL A 189 23.16 -1.82 -1.62
N VAL A 190 22.16 -1.33 -0.91
CA VAL A 190 22.27 -0.77 0.45
C VAL A 190 21.27 -1.44 1.39
N ASN A 191 21.68 -1.60 2.66
CA ASN A 191 20.87 -2.21 3.70
C ASN A 191 20.61 -1.21 4.83
N GLY A 192 19.54 -0.43 4.67
CA GLY A 192 19.11 0.60 5.62
C GLY A 192 19.51 2.02 5.23
N LEU A 193 18.86 2.99 5.88
CA LEU A 193 19.03 4.42 5.60
C LEU A 193 20.45 4.92 5.90
N ASP A 194 21.10 4.38 6.93
CA ASP A 194 22.47 4.77 7.28
C ASP A 194 23.48 4.41 6.20
N GLU A 195 23.33 3.25 5.56
CA GLU A 195 24.15 2.88 4.41
C GLU A 195 23.85 3.75 3.21
N LEU A 196 22.56 3.97 2.91
CA LEU A 196 22.15 4.84 1.80
C LEU A 196 22.75 6.25 1.95
N ASN A 197 22.70 6.82 3.15
CA ASN A 197 23.22 8.18 3.42
C ASN A 197 24.75 8.26 3.32
N LYS A 198 25.46 7.17 3.63
CA LYS A 198 26.94 7.10 3.56
C LYS A 198 27.42 6.70 2.17
N ALA A 199 26.60 5.95 1.43
CA ALA A 199 26.97 5.51 0.11
C ALA A 199 27.05 6.71 -0.83
N ASN A 200 28.15 6.80 -1.60
CA ASN A 200 28.12 7.62 -2.81
C ASN A 200 27.33 6.87 -3.88
N ALA A 201 26.02 6.73 -3.62
CA ALA A 201 25.15 5.93 -4.46
C ALA A 201 25.17 6.49 -5.90
N GLY A 202 25.40 5.60 -6.85
CA GLY A 202 25.29 5.89 -8.27
C GLY A 202 23.84 6.20 -8.67
N GLU A 203 23.55 6.15 -9.96
CA GLU A 203 22.22 6.46 -10.49
C GLU A 203 21.15 5.41 -10.09
N LYS A 204 21.54 4.19 -9.77
CA LYS A 204 20.64 3.08 -9.46
C LYS A 204 20.90 2.54 -8.06
N VAL A 205 19.83 2.43 -7.27
CA VAL A 205 19.84 1.93 -5.89
C VAL A 205 18.88 0.76 -5.76
N LEU A 206 19.35 -0.34 -5.17
CA LEU A 206 18.51 -1.36 -4.55
C LEU A 206 18.59 -1.18 -3.05
N PHE A 207 17.48 -0.83 -2.42
CA PHE A 207 17.38 -0.63 -0.98
C PHE A 207 16.66 -1.81 -0.32
N THR A 208 17.29 -2.35 0.73
CA THR A 208 16.68 -3.29 1.66
C THR A 208 16.70 -2.72 3.07
N SER A 209 15.83 -3.17 3.96
CA SER A 209 15.78 -2.69 5.34
C SER A 209 16.55 -3.60 6.30
N ASN A 210 17.50 -3.02 7.04
CA ASN A 210 18.19 -3.71 8.14
C ASN A 210 17.37 -3.75 9.44
N THR A 211 16.18 -3.15 9.45
CA THR A 211 15.25 -3.11 10.59
C THR A 211 13.89 -3.72 10.26
N ALA A 212 13.76 -4.37 9.11
CA ALA A 212 12.56 -5.10 8.73
C ALA A 212 12.26 -6.22 9.74
N VAL A 213 10.99 -6.45 10.02
CA VAL A 213 10.53 -7.53 10.92
C VAL A 213 10.82 -8.88 10.29
N THR A 214 10.55 -8.99 8.98
CA THR A 214 10.92 -10.12 8.14
C THR A 214 11.48 -9.61 6.81
N PRO A 215 12.13 -10.44 5.99
CA PRO A 215 12.50 -10.03 4.63
C PRO A 215 11.31 -9.61 3.76
N ASN A 216 10.08 -9.93 4.17
CA ASN A 216 8.86 -9.70 3.42
C ASN A 216 8.11 -8.44 3.84
N GLU A 217 8.41 -7.84 5.03
CA GLU A 217 7.70 -6.65 5.51
C GLU A 217 8.53 -5.82 6.51
N ILE A 218 8.36 -4.51 6.47
CA ILE A 218 9.04 -3.59 7.40
C ILE A 218 8.42 -3.58 8.81
N GLY A 219 7.28 -4.24 8.99
CA GLY A 219 6.50 -4.30 10.23
C GLY A 219 5.37 -3.28 10.28
N TYR A 220 4.41 -3.55 11.17
CA TYR A 220 3.24 -2.68 11.32
C TYR A 220 3.53 -1.47 12.18
N THR A 221 2.99 -0.33 11.77
CA THR A 221 3.10 0.94 12.50
C THR A 221 2.56 0.84 13.93
N ILE A 222 1.51 0.03 14.14
CA ILE A 222 0.90 -0.14 15.46
C ILE A 222 1.83 -0.79 16.48
N ASP A 223 2.76 -1.63 16.04
CA ASP A 223 3.70 -2.33 16.93
C ASP A 223 4.79 -1.42 17.49
N SER A 224 4.92 -0.21 16.96
CA SER A 224 5.83 0.84 17.45
C SER A 224 7.26 0.35 17.73
N ILE A 225 7.79 -0.49 16.82
CA ILE A 225 9.13 -1.07 16.95
C ILE A 225 10.17 0.05 16.89
N SER A 226 10.96 0.19 17.98
CA SER A 226 11.95 1.26 18.07
C SER A 226 13.03 1.12 16.99
N GLY A 227 13.25 2.19 16.22
CA GLY A 227 14.25 2.23 15.15
C GLY A 227 13.82 1.51 13.85
N ALA A 228 12.61 0.92 13.80
CA ALA A 228 12.12 0.32 12.57
C ALA A 228 11.95 1.37 11.46
N LEU A 229 12.27 0.97 10.23
CA LEU A 229 12.03 1.77 9.04
C LEU A 229 10.51 1.97 8.86
N THR A 230 10.10 3.19 8.53
CA THR A 230 8.73 3.49 8.11
C THR A 230 8.67 3.67 6.59
N LEU A 231 7.52 3.36 6.00
CA LEU A 231 7.30 3.62 4.57
C LEU A 231 7.46 5.11 4.22
N GLN A 232 7.09 6.02 5.15
CA GLN A 232 7.32 7.45 4.96
C GLN A 232 8.81 7.80 4.81
N GLN A 233 9.68 7.22 5.63
CA GLN A 233 11.13 7.45 5.53
C GLN A 233 11.68 6.90 4.21
N LEU A 234 11.23 5.72 3.79
CA LEU A 234 11.63 5.12 2.51
C LEU A 234 11.12 5.93 1.32
N THR A 235 9.87 6.43 1.39
CA THR A 235 9.29 7.36 0.39
C THR A 235 10.14 8.62 0.25
N THR A 236 10.52 9.23 1.38
CA THR A 236 11.39 10.42 1.38
C THR A 236 12.76 10.11 0.77
N ALA A 237 13.37 9.01 1.14
CA ALA A 237 14.68 8.60 0.63
C ALA A 237 14.67 8.37 -0.89
N CYS A 238 13.63 7.74 -1.42
CA CYS A 238 13.45 7.55 -2.85
C CYS A 238 13.25 8.89 -3.58
N LEU A 239 12.39 9.77 -3.06
CA LEU A 239 12.16 11.09 -3.64
C LEU A 239 13.45 11.92 -3.67
N ASP A 240 14.22 11.94 -2.58
CA ASP A 240 15.48 12.69 -2.52
C ASP A 240 16.53 12.12 -3.48
N HIS A 241 16.56 10.80 -3.66
CA HIS A 241 17.41 10.17 -4.67
C HIS A 241 16.98 10.57 -6.09
N LEU A 242 15.70 10.50 -6.42
CA LEU A 242 15.17 10.88 -7.74
C LEU A 242 15.44 12.35 -8.05
N LYS A 243 15.25 13.26 -7.10
CA LYS A 243 15.60 14.69 -7.25
C LYS A 243 17.08 14.92 -7.56
N LYS A 244 17.97 14.05 -7.04
CA LYS A 244 19.40 14.12 -7.27
C LYS A 244 19.80 13.60 -8.66
N VAL A 245 19.22 12.46 -9.09
CA VAL A 245 19.67 11.76 -10.31
C VAL A 245 18.81 12.06 -11.54
N SER A 246 17.62 12.58 -11.36
CA SER A 246 16.67 12.94 -12.44
C SER A 246 15.84 14.16 -12.05
N PRO A 247 16.47 15.34 -11.85
CA PRO A 247 15.80 16.53 -11.31
C PRO A 247 14.73 17.09 -12.25
N ASP A 248 14.81 16.82 -13.54
CA ASP A 248 13.93 17.43 -14.54
C ASP A 248 12.57 16.71 -14.64
N LYS A 249 12.54 15.40 -14.45
CA LYS A 249 11.30 14.58 -14.52
C LYS A 249 11.49 13.18 -13.94
N PHE A 250 10.48 12.69 -13.22
CA PHE A 250 10.47 11.32 -12.68
C PHE A 250 9.07 10.75 -12.52
N PHE A 251 9.02 9.44 -12.45
CA PHE A 251 7.87 8.64 -12.01
C PHE A 251 8.24 7.92 -10.72
N MET A 252 7.37 8.01 -9.72
CA MET A 252 7.56 7.35 -8.44
C MET A 252 6.29 6.57 -8.07
N MET A 253 6.41 5.27 -7.85
CA MET A 253 5.36 4.44 -7.27
C MET A 253 5.66 4.17 -5.82
N VAL A 254 4.63 4.29 -4.97
CA VAL A 254 4.68 3.99 -3.53
C VAL A 254 3.57 3.02 -3.19
N GLU A 255 3.93 1.88 -2.62
CA GLU A 255 2.97 0.87 -2.20
C GLU A 255 2.85 0.78 -0.68
N GLY A 256 1.60 0.80 -0.20
CA GLY A 256 1.25 0.50 1.18
C GLY A 256 0.87 -0.97 1.36
N GLY A 257 1.83 -1.90 1.17
CA GLY A 257 1.57 -3.35 1.16
C GLY A 257 1.05 -3.91 2.49
N ASN A 258 1.47 -3.33 3.61
CA ASN A 258 1.03 -3.77 4.95
C ASN A 258 -0.47 -3.55 5.22
N ILE A 259 -1.17 -2.72 4.43
CA ILE A 259 -2.62 -2.53 4.57
C ILE A 259 -3.34 -3.85 4.25
N ASP A 260 -2.95 -4.52 3.16
CA ASP A 260 -3.48 -5.82 2.75
C ASP A 260 -3.18 -6.92 3.78
N HIS A 261 -1.94 -7.01 4.24
CA HIS A 261 -1.53 -8.00 5.24
C HIS A 261 -2.36 -7.88 6.52
N ALA A 262 -2.55 -6.65 7.04
CA ALA A 262 -3.40 -6.39 8.20
C ALA A 262 -4.87 -6.73 7.95
N ALA A 263 -5.38 -6.43 6.74
CA ALA A 263 -6.76 -6.70 6.35
C ALA A 263 -7.04 -8.20 6.19
N HIS A 264 -6.09 -8.98 5.65
CA HIS A 264 -6.14 -10.45 5.65
C HIS A 264 -6.20 -11.02 7.07
N GLY A 265 -5.54 -10.37 8.02
CA GLY A 265 -5.66 -10.69 9.44
C GLY A 265 -6.99 -10.29 10.06
N ASN A 266 -7.81 -9.48 9.41
CA ASN A 266 -8.95 -8.78 10.01
C ASN A 266 -8.53 -8.02 11.29
N ASP A 267 -7.41 -7.28 11.21
CA ASP A 267 -6.92 -6.42 12.29
C ASP A 267 -7.31 -4.97 12.00
N GLY A 268 -8.48 -4.56 12.47
CA GLY A 268 -9.02 -3.22 12.18
C GLY A 268 -8.14 -2.07 12.69
N GLY A 269 -7.47 -2.26 13.83
CA GLY A 269 -6.56 -1.25 14.37
C GLY A 269 -5.28 -1.12 13.57
N ALA A 270 -4.66 -2.23 13.17
CA ALA A 270 -3.48 -2.21 12.31
C ALA A 270 -3.82 -1.60 10.93
N VAL A 271 -4.93 -2.01 10.30
CA VAL A 271 -5.41 -1.44 9.03
C VAL A 271 -5.49 0.09 9.10
N VAL A 272 -6.17 0.63 10.11
CA VAL A 272 -6.34 2.09 10.27
C VAL A 272 -4.99 2.80 10.45
N LYS A 273 -4.08 2.21 11.22
CA LYS A 273 -2.73 2.78 11.42
C LYS A 273 -1.89 2.72 10.15
N GLU A 274 -1.99 1.65 9.35
CA GLU A 274 -1.27 1.53 8.08
C GLU A 274 -1.80 2.51 7.02
N VAL A 275 -3.12 2.66 6.87
CA VAL A 275 -3.71 3.68 5.97
C VAL A 275 -3.33 5.10 6.43
N HIS A 276 -3.30 5.34 7.75
CA HIS A 276 -2.85 6.64 8.28
C HIS A 276 -1.35 6.89 7.98
N ASN A 277 -0.50 5.86 8.09
CA ASN A 277 0.91 5.95 7.71
C ASN A 277 1.08 6.16 6.19
N PHE A 278 0.30 5.46 5.38
CA PHE A 278 0.25 5.67 3.93
C PHE A 278 -0.16 7.12 3.57
N ASN A 279 -1.12 7.68 4.29
CA ASN A 279 -1.48 9.10 4.13
C ASN A 279 -0.32 10.07 4.48
N LYS A 280 0.62 9.68 5.35
CA LYS A 280 1.87 10.45 5.59
C LYS A 280 2.84 10.35 4.42
N CYS A 281 2.89 9.20 3.73
CA CYS A 281 3.68 9.08 2.49
C CYS A 281 3.12 9.99 1.38
N ILE A 282 1.78 10.07 1.27
CA ILE A 282 1.11 11.00 0.35
C ILE A 282 1.47 12.46 0.70
N ARG A 283 1.61 12.80 1.98
CA ARG A 283 2.05 14.13 2.42
C ARG A 283 3.44 14.48 1.87
N VAL A 284 4.37 13.54 1.80
CA VAL A 284 5.70 13.78 1.20
C VAL A 284 5.59 14.22 -0.26
N ALA A 285 4.76 13.55 -1.05
CA ALA A 285 4.52 13.94 -2.44
C ALA A 285 3.71 15.24 -2.56
N TYR A 286 2.77 15.47 -1.65
CA TYR A 286 1.97 16.70 -1.65
C TYR A 286 2.81 17.93 -1.29
N ASP A 287 3.75 17.83 -0.36
CA ASP A 287 4.67 18.92 -0.02
C ASP A 287 5.60 19.25 -1.20
N PHE A 288 5.97 18.24 -2.01
CA PHE A 288 6.66 18.46 -3.29
C PHE A 288 5.74 19.13 -4.32
N TYR A 289 4.48 18.66 -4.45
CA TYR A 289 3.47 19.25 -5.33
C TYR A 289 3.26 20.74 -5.05
N LEU A 290 3.21 21.15 -3.78
CA LEU A 290 3.04 22.56 -3.42
C LEU A 290 4.16 23.47 -3.96
N GLN A 291 5.33 22.90 -4.25
CA GLN A 291 6.46 23.62 -4.86
C GLN A 291 6.45 23.56 -6.39
N HIS A 292 5.77 22.56 -6.97
CA HIS A 292 5.71 22.30 -8.42
C HIS A 292 4.29 21.99 -8.90
N PRO A 293 3.26 22.83 -8.60
CA PRO A 293 1.86 22.46 -8.78
C PRO A 293 1.44 22.25 -10.24
N GLU A 294 2.06 22.95 -11.19
CA GLU A 294 1.73 22.88 -12.62
C GLU A 294 2.55 21.80 -13.37
N GLU A 295 3.41 21.09 -12.66
CA GLU A 295 4.30 20.07 -13.25
C GLU A 295 4.12 18.69 -12.59
N THR A 296 3.35 18.63 -11.50
CA THR A 296 3.20 17.42 -10.69
C THR A 296 1.79 16.82 -10.83
N LEU A 297 1.72 15.52 -11.00
CA LEU A 297 0.52 14.73 -10.94
C LEU A 297 0.65 13.70 -9.80
N ILE A 298 -0.30 13.68 -8.87
CA ILE A 298 -0.40 12.67 -7.81
C ILE A 298 -1.68 11.89 -8.03
N ILE A 299 -1.57 10.56 -8.09
CA ILE A 299 -2.68 9.62 -8.21
C ILE A 299 -2.60 8.64 -7.04
N ILE A 300 -3.72 8.42 -6.36
CA ILE A 300 -3.84 7.48 -5.24
C ILE A 300 -4.94 6.48 -5.59
N THR A 301 -4.65 5.20 -5.46
CA THR A 301 -5.63 4.13 -5.67
C THR A 301 -5.30 2.92 -4.80
N ALA A 302 -6.03 1.84 -5.00
CA ALA A 302 -5.71 0.50 -4.52
C ALA A 302 -5.73 -0.47 -5.69
N ASP A 303 -5.14 -1.63 -5.50
CA ASP A 303 -5.17 -2.73 -6.46
C ASP A 303 -6.44 -3.57 -6.32
N HIS A 304 -6.92 -3.80 -5.10
CA HIS A 304 -8.20 -4.44 -4.73
C HIS A 304 -8.65 -4.00 -3.34
N ASP A 305 -9.79 -4.51 -2.88
CA ASP A 305 -10.25 -4.43 -1.50
C ASP A 305 -9.98 -5.78 -0.82
N THR A 306 -9.50 -5.75 0.42
CA THR A 306 -9.24 -6.93 1.24
C THR A 306 -10.07 -6.92 2.51
N GLY A 307 -10.62 -8.07 2.86
CA GLY A 307 -11.43 -8.24 4.06
C GLY A 307 -12.87 -7.73 3.95
N GLY A 308 -13.19 -6.89 2.95
CA GLY A 308 -14.49 -6.24 2.85
C GLY A 308 -14.81 -5.44 4.10
N MET A 309 -13.84 -4.63 4.56
CA MET A 309 -13.94 -3.86 5.80
C MET A 309 -15.04 -2.83 5.74
N THR A 310 -15.77 -2.66 6.84
CA THR A 310 -16.84 -1.67 6.98
C THR A 310 -16.81 -1.01 8.34
N VAL A 311 -17.22 0.26 8.42
CA VAL A 311 -17.57 0.95 9.65
C VAL A 311 -19.07 0.77 9.85
N GLY A 312 -19.46 0.07 10.93
CA GLY A 312 -20.81 -0.33 11.23
C GLY A 312 -20.96 -1.85 11.21
N VAL A 313 -21.41 -2.40 12.31
CA VAL A 313 -21.60 -3.86 12.48
C VAL A 313 -22.96 -4.15 13.10
N SER A 314 -23.51 -5.32 12.80
CA SER A 314 -24.74 -5.81 13.39
C SER A 314 -24.56 -5.97 14.91
N ASN A 315 -25.48 -5.44 15.70
CA ASN A 315 -25.41 -5.43 17.17
C ASN A 315 -24.16 -4.72 17.74
N GLY A 316 -23.49 -3.92 16.94
CA GLY A 316 -22.33 -3.12 17.37
C GLY A 316 -22.72 -1.91 18.23
N PRO A 317 -21.74 -1.10 18.63
CA PRO A 317 -21.97 0.09 19.43
C PRO A 317 -22.91 1.08 18.71
N LYS A 318 -23.88 1.65 19.45
CA LYS A 318 -24.82 2.64 18.88
C LYS A 318 -24.14 3.89 18.36
N ASN A 319 -23.05 4.29 19.00
CA ASN A 319 -22.23 5.43 18.62
C ASN A 319 -20.82 4.95 18.30
N ILE A 320 -20.48 4.83 17.03
CA ILE A 320 -19.16 4.43 16.56
C ILE A 320 -18.25 5.65 16.66
N THR A 321 -17.26 5.59 17.53
CA THR A 321 -16.30 6.70 17.73
C THR A 321 -14.86 6.29 17.51
N LEU A 322 -14.57 5.00 17.43
CA LEU A 322 -13.22 4.42 17.38
C LEU A 322 -12.28 4.88 18.53
N LYS A 323 -12.81 5.56 19.56
CA LYS A 323 -12.00 6.17 20.64
C LYS A 323 -11.12 5.16 21.37
N GLU A 324 -11.62 3.95 21.50
CA GLU A 324 -10.92 2.86 22.17
C GLU A 324 -9.81 2.26 21.31
N MET A 325 -9.72 2.59 20.00
CA MET A 325 -8.72 2.04 19.11
C MET A 325 -7.28 2.37 19.53
N ASP A 326 -7.05 3.50 20.21
CA ASP A 326 -5.73 3.83 20.76
C ASP A 326 -5.30 2.94 21.94
N CYS A 327 -6.20 2.08 22.43
CA CYS A 327 -5.85 1.06 23.43
C CYS A 327 -5.13 -0.14 22.81
N GLN A 328 -5.33 -0.40 21.52
CA GLN A 328 -4.60 -1.44 20.80
C GLN A 328 -3.16 -0.96 20.55
N LYS A 329 -2.18 -1.65 21.15
CA LYS A 329 -0.75 -1.35 21.10
C LYS A 329 0.07 -2.43 20.40
N ILE A 330 -0.61 -3.42 19.83
CA ILE A 330 0.01 -4.59 19.22
C ILE A 330 -0.85 -5.06 18.05
N SER A 331 -0.22 -5.46 16.95
CA SER A 331 -0.90 -6.08 15.83
C SER A 331 -1.42 -7.48 16.21
N LYS A 332 -2.41 -7.98 15.46
CA LYS A 332 -2.90 -9.35 15.60
C LYS A 332 -1.78 -10.36 15.43
N GLU A 333 -0.87 -10.10 14.50
CA GLU A 333 0.27 -10.97 14.22
C GLU A 333 1.21 -11.04 15.42
N GLN A 334 1.65 -9.91 15.94
CA GLN A 334 2.53 -9.87 17.11
C GLN A 334 1.83 -10.41 18.37
N PHE A 335 0.52 -10.21 18.50
CA PHE A 335 -0.25 -10.82 19.59
C PHE A 335 -0.33 -12.34 19.46
N ASN A 336 -0.49 -12.88 18.24
CA ASN A 336 -0.46 -14.32 17.99
C ASN A 336 0.89 -14.95 18.37
N ASP A 337 1.98 -14.28 17.98
CA ASP A 337 3.34 -14.70 18.33
C ASP A 337 3.61 -14.56 19.85
N PHE A 338 3.03 -13.54 20.49
CA PHE A 338 3.05 -13.40 21.95
C PHE A 338 2.33 -14.58 22.63
N CYS A 339 1.16 -14.97 22.15
CA CYS A 339 0.43 -16.14 22.68
C CYS A 339 1.26 -17.42 22.51
N SER A 340 1.88 -17.64 21.37
CA SER A 340 2.72 -18.81 21.10
C SER A 340 3.94 -18.88 22.04
N ARG A 341 4.56 -17.75 22.36
CA ARG A 341 5.72 -17.68 23.28
C ARG A 341 5.34 -17.82 24.76
N ASN A 342 4.08 -17.61 25.12
CA ASN A 342 3.57 -17.62 26.49
C ASN A 342 2.48 -18.69 26.68
N GLY A 343 2.63 -19.85 26.08
CA GLY A 343 1.67 -20.96 26.16
C GLY A 343 1.46 -21.53 27.57
N ASP A 344 2.36 -21.25 28.51
CA ASP A 344 2.27 -21.63 29.93
C ASP A 344 1.44 -20.65 30.79
N PHE A 345 1.07 -19.47 30.26
CA PHE A 345 0.28 -18.47 30.98
C PHE A 345 -1.00 -19.09 31.57
N THR A 346 -1.36 -18.61 32.76
CA THR A 346 -2.71 -18.79 33.30
C THR A 346 -3.70 -17.86 32.60
N TRP A 347 -5.00 -18.15 32.73
CA TRP A 347 -6.02 -17.24 32.19
C TRP A 347 -5.89 -15.81 32.76
N GLU A 348 -5.60 -15.66 34.04
CA GLU A 348 -5.44 -14.35 34.68
C GLU A 348 -4.24 -13.59 34.13
N GLN A 349 -3.12 -14.27 33.87
CA GLN A 349 -1.94 -13.63 33.21
C GLN A 349 -2.26 -13.22 31.77
N MET A 350 -3.02 -14.03 31.04
CA MET A 350 -3.47 -13.67 29.67
C MET A 350 -4.44 -12.50 29.69
N LYS A 351 -5.36 -12.44 30.68
CA LYS A 351 -6.24 -11.27 30.88
C LYS A 351 -5.45 -9.99 31.15
N GLU A 352 -4.44 -10.06 32.01
CA GLU A 352 -3.56 -8.92 32.29
C GLU A 352 -2.85 -8.45 31.01
N ALA A 353 -2.32 -9.38 30.22
CA ALA A 353 -1.68 -9.07 28.95
C ALA A 353 -2.65 -8.43 27.93
N MET A 354 -3.89 -8.95 27.81
CA MET A 354 -4.92 -8.36 26.95
C MET A 354 -5.36 -6.97 27.46
N SER A 355 -5.40 -6.79 28.78
CA SER A 355 -5.70 -5.49 29.39
C SER A 355 -4.63 -4.44 29.04
N GLU A 356 -3.37 -4.81 29.15
CA GLU A 356 -2.24 -3.93 28.82
C GLU A 356 -2.13 -3.61 27.32
N LYS A 357 -2.24 -4.66 26.48
CA LYS A 357 -1.96 -4.57 25.04
C LYS A 357 -3.16 -4.14 24.20
N LEU A 358 -4.38 -4.44 24.63
CA LEU A 358 -5.61 -4.23 23.89
C LEU A 358 -6.63 -3.36 24.65
N GLY A 359 -6.40 -3.05 25.93
CA GLY A 359 -7.28 -2.25 26.77
C GLY A 359 -8.54 -2.99 27.27
N PHE A 360 -8.61 -4.29 27.13
CA PHE A 360 -9.75 -5.09 27.62
C PHE A 360 -9.90 -4.97 29.14
N TRP A 361 -11.14 -5.00 29.63
CA TRP A 361 -11.57 -4.79 31.02
C TRP A 361 -11.17 -3.45 31.66
N THR A 362 -10.30 -2.68 31.06
CA THR A 362 -9.87 -1.37 31.57
C THR A 362 -10.52 -0.18 30.83
N ARG A 363 -10.39 -0.16 29.53
CA ARG A 363 -10.95 0.87 28.63
C ARG A 363 -12.09 0.31 27.79
N ILE A 364 -11.99 -0.94 27.41
CA ILE A 364 -12.95 -1.68 26.61
C ILE A 364 -13.68 -2.67 27.51
N GLY A 365 -14.99 -2.46 27.70
CA GLY A 365 -15.83 -3.34 28.50
C GLY A 365 -15.99 -4.70 27.84
N ILE A 366 -15.66 -5.77 28.55
CA ILE A 366 -15.87 -7.16 28.16
C ILE A 366 -16.98 -7.75 29.02
N ASN A 367 -18.02 -8.30 28.38
CA ASN A 367 -19.11 -8.95 29.07
C ASN A 367 -18.80 -10.44 29.39
N GLN A 368 -19.66 -11.09 30.15
CA GLN A 368 -19.45 -12.49 30.60
C GLN A 368 -19.42 -13.48 29.42
N GLU A 369 -20.23 -13.28 28.39
CA GLU A 369 -20.27 -14.15 27.19
C GLU A 369 -18.99 -14.04 26.38
N GLU A 370 -18.53 -12.81 26.15
CA GLU A 370 -17.25 -12.54 25.46
C GLU A 370 -16.05 -13.12 26.21
N GLU A 371 -16.02 -12.95 27.55
CA GLU A 371 -14.97 -13.53 28.39
C GLU A 371 -15.00 -15.06 28.37
N ALA A 372 -16.19 -15.68 28.48
CA ALA A 372 -16.35 -17.14 28.41
C ALA A 372 -15.86 -17.68 27.05
N ARG A 373 -16.24 -17.05 25.94
CA ARG A 373 -15.82 -17.43 24.59
C ARG A 373 -14.29 -17.35 24.40
N MET A 374 -13.65 -16.27 24.90
CA MET A 374 -12.20 -16.14 24.86
C MET A 374 -11.52 -17.20 25.73
N LYS A 375 -12.04 -17.44 26.95
CA LYS A 375 -11.44 -18.40 27.88
C LYS A 375 -11.52 -19.82 27.35
N GLU A 376 -12.65 -20.25 26.79
CA GLU A 376 -12.81 -21.56 26.17
C GLU A 376 -11.76 -21.78 25.07
N SER A 377 -11.61 -20.83 24.16
CA SER A 377 -10.60 -20.93 23.09
C SER A 377 -9.16 -20.87 23.61
N PHE A 378 -8.90 -20.10 24.68
CA PHE A 378 -7.61 -20.11 25.36
C PHE A 378 -7.26 -21.48 25.96
N ASP A 379 -8.23 -22.14 26.60
CA ASP A 379 -8.04 -23.47 27.17
C ASP A 379 -7.73 -24.50 26.07
N HIS A 380 -8.39 -24.43 24.91
CA HIS A 380 -8.06 -25.24 23.72
C HIS A 380 -6.66 -24.97 23.18
N MET A 381 -6.28 -23.72 23.04
CA MET A 381 -4.93 -23.32 22.62
C MET A 381 -3.87 -23.94 23.55
N LYS A 382 -4.07 -23.90 24.87
CA LYS A 382 -3.17 -24.52 25.86
C LYS A 382 -3.12 -26.05 25.77
N ALA A 383 -4.22 -26.68 25.43
CA ALA A 383 -4.30 -28.13 25.23
C ALA A 383 -3.69 -28.58 23.89
N HIS A 384 -3.26 -27.66 23.03
CA HIS A 384 -2.79 -27.90 21.66
C HIS A 384 -3.84 -28.62 20.78
N ASP A 385 -5.13 -28.44 21.08
CA ASP A 385 -6.26 -28.95 20.31
C ASP A 385 -7.09 -27.83 19.66
N ASP A 386 -6.56 -26.61 19.69
CA ASP A 386 -7.16 -25.43 19.07
C ASP A 386 -7.16 -25.54 17.56
N ARG A 387 -8.24 -25.03 16.96
CA ARG A 387 -8.28 -24.82 15.50
C ARG A 387 -7.56 -23.54 15.18
N THR A 388 -7.00 -23.47 13.98
CA THR A 388 -6.34 -22.28 13.49
C THR A 388 -7.18 -21.57 12.43
N GLN A 389 -7.09 -20.25 12.39
CA GLN A 389 -7.59 -19.43 11.28
C GLN A 389 -6.47 -19.23 10.27
N LYS A 390 -6.58 -19.88 9.12
CA LYS A 390 -5.61 -19.72 8.03
C LYS A 390 -6.02 -18.57 7.14
N THR A 391 -5.07 -17.65 6.91
CA THR A 391 -5.19 -16.54 5.96
C THR A 391 -4.19 -16.72 4.82
N LEU A 392 -4.07 -15.75 3.92
CA LEU A 392 -3.12 -15.83 2.82
C LEU A 392 -1.66 -15.83 3.32
N TYR A 393 -1.35 -15.03 4.33
CA TYR A 393 0.03 -14.82 4.80
C TYR A 393 0.35 -15.49 6.12
N LYS A 394 -0.66 -15.71 6.98
CA LYS A 394 -0.44 -16.18 8.36
C LYS A 394 -1.50 -17.19 8.79
N GLU A 395 -1.12 -18.02 9.74
CA GLU A 395 -2.03 -18.88 10.47
C GLU A 395 -2.12 -18.40 11.91
N TYR A 396 -3.33 -18.10 12.36
CA TYR A 396 -3.62 -17.57 13.69
C TYR A 396 -4.28 -18.62 14.56
N TRP A 397 -3.95 -18.69 15.85
CA TRP A 397 -4.74 -19.42 16.81
C TRP A 397 -6.21 -18.93 16.79
N SER A 398 -7.16 -19.83 16.97
CA SER A 398 -8.57 -19.43 17.08
C SER A 398 -8.78 -18.46 18.24
N PHE A 399 -8.03 -18.63 19.33
CA PHE A 399 -8.00 -17.68 20.43
C PHE A 399 -7.68 -16.25 19.95
N THR A 400 -6.61 -16.09 19.24
CA THR A 400 -6.23 -14.78 18.65
C THR A 400 -7.33 -14.24 17.71
N ALA A 401 -7.90 -15.09 16.88
CA ALA A 401 -8.96 -14.69 15.95
C ALA A 401 -10.21 -14.21 16.70
N ILE A 402 -10.61 -14.89 17.78
CA ILE A 402 -11.76 -14.52 18.63
C ILE A 402 -11.49 -13.20 19.37
N VAL A 403 -10.29 -13.02 19.91
CA VAL A 403 -9.90 -11.79 20.61
C VAL A 403 -10.05 -10.58 19.68
N PHE A 404 -9.53 -10.68 18.45
CA PHE A 404 -9.59 -9.58 17.48
C PHE A 404 -10.96 -9.40 16.83
N ASP A 405 -11.77 -10.45 16.70
CA ASP A 405 -13.19 -10.35 16.33
C ASP A 405 -13.99 -9.52 17.35
N ILE A 406 -13.81 -9.82 18.64
CA ILE A 406 -14.41 -9.03 19.72
C ILE A 406 -13.90 -7.58 19.70
N LEU A 407 -12.61 -7.38 19.54
CA LEU A 407 -11.99 -6.04 19.51
C LEU A 407 -12.55 -5.19 18.36
N ASN A 408 -12.60 -5.73 17.15
CA ASN A 408 -13.18 -5.07 15.99
C ASN A 408 -14.65 -4.70 16.22
N HIS A 409 -15.43 -5.65 16.79
CA HIS A 409 -16.84 -5.40 17.10
C HIS A 409 -17.01 -4.25 18.12
N LYS A 410 -16.12 -4.14 19.13
CA LYS A 410 -16.11 -3.01 20.08
C LYS A 410 -15.81 -1.67 19.39
N TYR A 411 -14.96 -1.67 18.37
CA TYR A 411 -14.71 -0.50 17.55
C TYR A 411 -15.88 -0.15 16.62
N GLY A 412 -16.79 -1.09 16.37
CA GLY A 412 -17.82 -0.95 15.34
C GLY A 412 -17.30 -1.20 13.94
N ILE A 413 -16.20 -1.95 13.81
CA ILE A 413 -15.61 -2.39 12.55
C ILE A 413 -16.00 -3.82 12.27
N GLY A 414 -16.38 -4.11 11.02
CA GLY A 414 -16.68 -5.45 10.53
C GLY A 414 -15.84 -5.81 9.32
N PHE A 415 -15.61 -7.12 9.18
CA PHE A 415 -15.01 -7.74 8.01
C PHE A 415 -15.93 -8.85 7.51
N THR A 416 -16.01 -9.01 6.19
CA THR A 416 -16.85 -10.04 5.56
C THR A 416 -16.05 -11.31 5.24
N THR A 417 -14.74 -11.20 5.12
CA THR A 417 -13.83 -12.30 4.74
C THR A 417 -12.41 -12.01 5.25
N THR A 418 -11.53 -12.99 5.14
CA THR A 418 -10.07 -12.84 5.30
C THR A 418 -9.36 -12.84 3.93
N SER A 419 -10.09 -12.64 2.84
CA SER A 419 -9.58 -12.68 1.47
C SER A 419 -9.94 -11.39 0.75
N HIS A 420 -9.49 -11.24 -0.50
CA HIS A 420 -9.88 -10.12 -1.35
C HIS A 420 -11.38 -10.15 -1.65
N THR A 421 -11.93 -9.00 -2.00
CA THR A 421 -13.31 -8.86 -2.48
C THR A 421 -13.35 -8.22 -3.86
N GLY A 422 -14.49 -8.32 -4.52
CA GLY A 422 -14.75 -7.68 -5.82
C GLY A 422 -15.26 -6.24 -5.71
N ASN A 423 -15.14 -5.61 -4.54
CA ASN A 423 -15.55 -4.21 -4.37
C ASN A 423 -14.68 -3.29 -5.24
N PRO A 424 -15.25 -2.21 -5.83
CA PRO A 424 -14.46 -1.20 -6.48
C PRO A 424 -13.60 -0.45 -5.46
N VAL A 425 -12.45 0.04 -5.92
CA VAL A 425 -11.50 0.78 -5.08
C VAL A 425 -11.56 2.28 -5.35
N PRO A 426 -11.20 3.13 -4.36
CA PRO A 426 -11.17 4.57 -4.56
C PRO A 426 -10.00 4.98 -5.47
N VAL A 427 -10.21 6.09 -6.19
CA VAL A 427 -9.15 6.80 -6.92
C VAL A 427 -9.25 8.27 -6.58
N PHE A 428 -8.15 8.84 -6.07
CA PHE A 428 -8.03 10.27 -5.81
C PHE A 428 -6.89 10.84 -6.65
N ALA A 429 -7.04 12.07 -7.16
CA ALA A 429 -5.98 12.71 -7.91
C ALA A 429 -5.94 14.24 -7.73
N ILE A 430 -4.74 14.80 -7.84
CA ILE A 430 -4.47 16.23 -7.82
C ILE A 430 -3.30 16.57 -8.74
N GLY A 431 -3.28 17.78 -9.27
CA GLY A 431 -2.19 18.34 -10.06
C GLY A 431 -2.47 18.31 -11.55
N GLU A 432 -1.41 18.44 -12.34
CA GLU A 432 -1.48 18.59 -13.80
C GLU A 432 -2.12 17.36 -14.47
N GLY A 433 -3.22 17.58 -15.17
CA GLY A 433 -3.98 16.54 -15.87
C GLY A 433 -4.85 15.67 -14.96
N SER A 434 -4.96 15.97 -13.66
CA SER A 434 -5.73 15.16 -12.71
C SER A 434 -7.22 15.04 -13.07
N GLU A 435 -7.80 16.02 -13.75
CA GLU A 435 -9.20 15.99 -14.22
C GLU A 435 -9.52 14.81 -15.16
N GLN A 436 -8.50 14.21 -15.79
CA GLN A 436 -8.66 13.00 -16.60
C GLN A 436 -9.15 11.79 -15.80
N PHE A 437 -8.95 11.80 -14.48
CA PHE A 437 -9.25 10.68 -13.59
C PHE A 437 -10.66 10.76 -12.95
N LYS A 438 -11.48 11.76 -13.31
CA LYS A 438 -12.84 11.95 -12.75
C LYS A 438 -13.82 10.83 -13.11
N ASP A 439 -13.73 10.30 -14.32
CA ASP A 439 -14.71 9.36 -14.90
C ASP A 439 -14.09 7.96 -15.07
N LEU A 440 -13.31 7.52 -14.09
CA LEU A 440 -12.75 6.18 -14.09
C LEU A 440 -13.80 5.12 -13.78
N ASN A 441 -13.72 4.00 -14.51
CA ASN A 441 -14.53 2.81 -14.27
C ASN A 441 -13.66 1.54 -14.07
N ASN A 442 -12.39 1.58 -14.50
CA ASN A 442 -11.53 0.40 -14.49
C ASN A 442 -10.08 0.78 -14.18
N ASN A 443 -9.37 -0.08 -13.46
CA ASN A 443 -7.98 0.17 -13.07
C ASN A 443 -7.01 0.24 -14.27
N ILE A 444 -7.30 -0.41 -15.40
CA ILE A 444 -6.50 -0.31 -16.64
C ILE A 444 -6.47 1.10 -17.22
N GLU A 445 -7.46 1.92 -16.92
CA GLU A 445 -7.55 3.28 -17.45
C GLU A 445 -6.50 4.21 -16.81
N ILE A 446 -6.01 3.88 -15.61
CA ILE A 446 -5.02 4.73 -14.91
C ILE A 446 -3.74 4.85 -15.73
N PRO A 447 -3.02 3.78 -16.09
CA PRO A 447 -1.81 3.91 -16.92
C PRO A 447 -2.13 4.39 -18.35
N GLN A 448 -3.29 4.08 -18.91
CA GLN A 448 -3.71 4.60 -20.22
C GLN A 448 -3.83 6.13 -20.20
N LYS A 449 -4.39 6.71 -19.14
CA LYS A 449 -4.49 8.17 -18.99
C LYS A 449 -3.12 8.81 -18.74
N ILE A 450 -2.24 8.15 -18.00
CA ILE A 450 -0.84 8.61 -17.84
C ILE A 450 -0.13 8.62 -19.20
N ARG A 451 -0.26 7.55 -20.03
CA ARG A 451 0.29 7.54 -21.42
C ARG A 451 -0.18 8.73 -22.22
N LYS A 452 -1.47 8.98 -22.23
CA LYS A 452 -2.04 10.12 -22.94
C LYS A 452 -1.51 11.46 -22.45
N LEU A 453 -1.34 11.66 -21.16
CA LEU A 453 -0.81 12.88 -20.56
C LEU A 453 0.70 13.06 -20.87
N THR A 454 1.43 11.97 -21.08
CA THR A 454 2.87 11.98 -21.33
C THR A 454 3.25 11.75 -22.79
N ASN A 455 2.25 11.76 -23.70
CA ASN A 455 2.43 11.56 -25.17
C ASN A 455 3.16 10.24 -25.49
N LEU A 456 2.79 9.16 -24.79
CA LEU A 456 3.29 7.80 -25.02
C LEU A 456 2.38 6.98 -25.96
N ASP A 457 1.24 7.53 -26.38
CA ASP A 457 0.29 6.91 -27.33
C ASP A 457 0.73 7.09 -28.79
#